data_dbf059be82c8671c2abc028db63e71d0
#
_entry.id   dbf059be82c8671c2abc028db63e71d0
#
_cell.length_a   1.000
_cell.length_b   1.000
_cell.length_c   1.000
_cell.angle_alpha   90.00
_cell.angle_beta   90.00
_cell.angle_gamma   90.00
#
_symmetry.space_group_name_H-M   'P 1'
#
loop_
_entity.id
_entity.type
_entity.pdbx_description
1 polymer ?
#
loop_
_entity_poly.entity_id
_entity_poly.type
_entity_poly.pdbx_seq_one_letter_code
_entity_poly.pdbx_strand_id
1 'polypeptide(L)'
;MADKVDKTAATADKAGKVEKTDAEWRATLTPEQYEVLRQKGTERAFSGPLWNAHEDAAYLCAGCGADLFSSDAKFDSGTGWPSFTAPVAAGAVATDTDTSHGMMRTEVCCRRCGGHLGHLFDDGPAPTGARYCINSASLRAAKPK
;
A
#
# COMPACT_ATOMS: atom_id res chain seq x y z
N MET A 1 16.08 -12.79 -13.51
CA MET A 1 16.04 -12.08 -13.88
C MET A 1 15.99 -11.73 -13.79
N ALA A 2 15.69 -12.14 -13.37
CA ALA A 2 15.49 -11.65 -13.61
C ALA A 2 15.45 -11.61 -13.41
N ASP A 3 15.08 -11.86 -13.33
CA ASP A 3 14.90 -11.57 -13.56
C ASP A 3 14.80 -11.38 -13.43
N LYS A 4 14.39 -11.49 -13.26
CA LYS A 4 14.23 -11.26 -13.52
C LYS A 4 13.88 -10.75 -13.58
N VAL A 5 13.68 -11.03 -13.38
CA VAL A 5 13.34 -10.49 -13.76
C VAL A 5 13.04 -10.22 -13.75
N ASP A 6 12.79 -10.44 -13.77
CA ASP A 6 12.61 -10.05 -14.21
C ASP A 6 12.37 -9.74 -14.13
N LYS A 7 12.18 -9.90 -14.16
CA LYS A 7 12.06 -9.56 -14.44
C LYS A 7 11.62 -9.02 -14.41
N THR A 8 11.33 -9.30 -14.52
CA THR A 8 10.93 -8.74 -14.67
C THR A 8 10.37 -8.49 -14.49
N ALA A 9 10.07 -8.79 -14.61
CA ALA A 9 9.47 -8.47 -14.68
C ALA A 9 8.79 -8.44 -14.48
N ALA A 10 8.46 -8.81 -14.63
CA ALA A 10 7.79 -8.73 -14.62
C ALA A 10 6.96 -8.92 -14.49
N THR A 11 6.66 -9.36 -14.68
CA THR A 11 5.89 -9.53 -14.67
C THR A 11 5.07 -9.86 -14.39
N ALA A 12 4.50 -10.51 -14.60
CA ALA A 12 3.81 -10.79 -14.50
C ALA A 12 3.14 -11.27 -14.00
N ASP A 13 3.02 -11.83 -13.93
CA ASP A 13 2.66 -12.03 -13.56
C ASP A 13 2.44 -11.91 -13.37
N LYS A 14 2.49 -12.16 -13.97
CA LYS A 14 2.51 -11.69 -13.90
C LYS A 14 2.68 -10.87 -13.27
N ALA A 15 2.47 -10.68 -13.48
CA ALA A 15 2.99 -9.67 -12.57
C ALA A 15 4.17 -10.22 -11.79
N GLY A 16 5.29 -9.96 -12.23
CA GLY A 16 6.48 -10.42 -11.54
C GLY A 16 6.68 -9.67 -10.23
N LYS A 17 7.35 -10.30 -9.30
CA LYS A 17 7.72 -9.66 -8.05
C LYS A 17 8.82 -8.63 -8.31
N VAL A 18 8.81 -7.57 -7.51
CA VAL A 18 9.88 -6.57 -7.50
C VAL A 18 10.74 -6.83 -6.28
N GLU A 19 12.02 -7.10 -6.51
CA GLU A 19 12.98 -7.36 -5.43
C GLU A 19 14.17 -6.45 -5.59
N LYS A 20 14.52 -5.75 -4.52
CA LYS A 20 15.65 -4.83 -4.50
C LYS A 20 16.41 -5.02 -3.20
N THR A 21 17.70 -4.68 -3.23
CA THR A 21 18.49 -4.67 -2.00
C THR A 21 18.07 -3.50 -1.11
N ASP A 22 18.42 -3.58 0.16
CA ASP A 22 18.16 -2.50 1.09
C ASP A 22 18.77 -1.18 0.59
N ALA A 23 19.99 -1.24 0.07
CA ALA A 23 20.64 -0.04 -0.46
C ALA A 23 19.87 0.56 -1.63
N GLU A 24 19.32 -0.28 -2.52
CA GLU A 24 18.53 0.21 -3.64
C GLU A 24 17.25 0.89 -3.17
N TRP A 25 16.57 0.31 -2.17
CA TRP A 25 15.38 0.94 -1.62
C TRP A 25 15.70 2.30 -0.98
N ARG A 26 16.81 2.38 -0.22
CA ARG A 26 17.21 3.64 0.39
C ARG A 26 17.56 4.70 -0.64
N ALA A 27 18.07 4.28 -1.78
CA ALA A 27 18.45 5.22 -2.84
C ALA A 27 17.26 5.82 -3.57
N THR A 28 16.12 5.09 -3.62
CA THR A 28 14.96 5.52 -4.41
C THR A 28 13.82 6.07 -3.57
N LEU A 29 13.77 5.76 -2.27
CA LEU A 29 12.70 6.19 -1.38
C LEU A 29 13.16 7.34 -0.50
N THR A 30 12.20 8.20 -0.10
CA THR A 30 12.50 9.16 0.97
C THR A 30 12.68 8.40 2.27
N PRO A 31 13.33 9.01 3.28
CA PRO A 31 13.46 8.32 4.59
C PRO A 31 12.12 7.88 5.17
N GLU A 32 11.09 8.70 5.04
CA GLU A 32 9.76 8.35 5.54
C GLU A 32 9.17 7.17 4.76
N GLN A 33 9.27 7.19 3.44
CA GLN A 33 8.78 6.08 2.62
C GLN A 33 9.51 4.79 2.95
N TYR A 34 10.82 4.87 3.13
CA TYR A 34 11.63 3.71 3.45
C TYR A 34 11.20 3.12 4.80
N GLU A 35 11.02 3.97 5.80
CA GLU A 35 10.61 3.51 7.13
C GLU A 35 9.27 2.79 7.08
N VAL A 36 8.30 3.33 6.38
CA VAL A 36 6.96 2.74 6.32
C VAL A 36 6.97 1.48 5.45
N LEU A 37 7.51 1.56 4.23
CA LEU A 37 7.42 0.45 3.28
C LEU A 37 8.32 -0.72 3.62
N ARG A 38 9.52 -0.45 4.12
CA ARG A 38 10.52 -1.51 4.29
C ARG A 38 10.81 -1.86 5.75
N GLN A 39 10.43 -0.99 6.69
CA GLN A 39 10.66 -1.26 8.11
C GLN A 39 9.36 -1.33 8.90
N LYS A 40 8.22 -1.42 8.19
CA LYS A 40 6.89 -1.58 8.79
C LYS A 40 6.51 -0.45 9.73
N GLY A 41 6.99 0.76 9.44
CA GLY A 41 6.61 1.92 10.22
C GLY A 41 5.18 2.34 9.94
N THR A 42 4.65 3.20 10.80
CA THR A 42 3.32 3.77 10.64
C THR A 42 3.45 5.29 10.74
N GLU A 43 2.93 6.00 9.74
CA GLU A 43 2.91 7.46 9.82
C GLU A 43 1.93 7.90 10.88
N ARG A 44 2.12 9.12 11.42
CA ARG A 44 1.20 9.67 12.41
C ARG A 44 -0.11 10.05 11.72
N ALA A 45 -1.23 9.79 12.41
CA ALA A 45 -2.56 10.13 11.90
C ALA A 45 -2.61 11.62 11.55
N PHE A 46 -3.26 11.94 10.45
CA PHE A 46 -3.45 13.31 9.93
C PHE A 46 -2.14 13.96 9.47
N SER A 47 -1.03 13.24 9.42
CA SER A 47 0.26 13.82 9.02
C SER A 47 0.55 13.67 7.53
N GLY A 48 -0.02 12.66 6.88
CA GLY A 48 0.22 12.43 5.46
C GLY A 48 -0.67 13.28 4.58
N PRO A 49 -0.31 13.49 3.31
CA PRO A 49 -1.08 14.37 2.43
C PRO A 49 -2.33 13.75 1.84
N LEU A 50 -2.55 12.45 1.97
CA LEU A 50 -3.60 11.77 1.23
C LEU A 50 -4.80 11.35 2.07
N TRP A 51 -4.78 11.55 3.40
CA TRP A 51 -5.87 11.03 4.23
C TRP A 51 -7.22 11.66 3.88
N ASN A 52 -7.23 12.91 3.45
CA ASN A 52 -8.46 13.61 3.08
C ASN A 52 -8.50 14.01 1.60
N ALA A 53 -7.74 13.33 0.76
CA ALA A 53 -7.76 13.60 -0.67
C ALA A 53 -9.05 13.06 -1.28
N HIS A 54 -9.75 13.88 -2.06
CA HIS A 54 -11.03 13.55 -2.67
C HIS A 54 -11.01 13.61 -4.19
N GLU A 55 -9.86 13.89 -4.79
CA GLU A 55 -9.74 14.00 -6.24
C GLU A 55 -9.71 12.62 -6.86
N ASP A 56 -10.17 12.53 -8.11
CA ASP A 56 -10.05 11.27 -8.85
C ASP A 56 -8.58 10.92 -9.02
N ALA A 57 -8.21 9.74 -8.59
CA ALA A 57 -6.81 9.31 -8.63
C ALA A 57 -6.70 7.79 -8.58
N ALA A 58 -5.62 7.28 -9.16
CA ALA A 58 -5.13 5.95 -8.88
C ALA A 58 -4.07 6.07 -7.80
N TYR A 59 -4.06 5.14 -6.86
CA TYR A 59 -3.08 5.13 -5.77
C TYR A 59 -2.11 3.99 -6.00
N LEU A 60 -0.86 4.35 -6.31
CA LEU A 60 0.18 3.39 -6.68
C LEU A 60 1.10 3.15 -5.50
N CYS A 61 1.77 1.99 -5.50
CA CYS A 61 2.80 1.73 -4.50
C CYS A 61 3.95 2.72 -4.67
N ALA A 62 4.29 3.43 -3.61
CA ALA A 62 5.38 4.40 -3.66
C ALA A 62 6.71 3.73 -3.97
N GLY A 63 6.85 2.44 -3.65
CA GLY A 63 8.09 1.71 -3.88
C GLY A 63 8.25 1.18 -5.29
N CYS A 64 7.22 0.50 -5.82
CA CYS A 64 7.38 -0.20 -7.10
C CYS A 64 6.44 0.30 -8.19
N GLY A 65 5.52 1.20 -7.88
CA GLY A 65 4.59 1.75 -8.86
C GLY A 65 3.40 0.87 -9.20
N ALA A 66 3.21 -0.24 -8.48
CA ALA A 66 2.07 -1.12 -8.74
C ALA A 66 0.75 -0.42 -8.44
N ASP A 67 -0.28 -0.73 -9.22
CA ASP A 67 -1.63 -0.20 -9.02
C ASP A 67 -2.25 -0.87 -7.81
N LEU A 68 -2.60 -0.11 -6.78
CA LEU A 68 -3.07 -0.68 -5.52
C LEU A 68 -4.53 -0.34 -5.21
N PHE A 69 -4.88 0.93 -5.25
CA PHE A 69 -6.20 1.40 -4.85
C PHE A 69 -6.68 2.49 -5.80
N SER A 70 -7.98 2.75 -5.77
CA SER A 70 -8.60 3.78 -6.60
C SER A 70 -9.41 4.73 -5.70
N SER A 71 -9.50 5.99 -6.12
CA SER A 71 -10.37 6.95 -5.45
C SER A 71 -11.83 6.49 -5.41
N ASP A 72 -12.23 5.61 -6.33
CA ASP A 72 -13.60 5.08 -6.34
C ASP A 72 -13.93 4.32 -5.07
N ALA A 73 -12.92 3.73 -4.43
CA ALA A 73 -13.11 2.96 -3.21
C ALA A 73 -12.67 3.71 -1.95
N LYS A 74 -12.20 4.94 -2.09
CA LYS A 74 -11.71 5.72 -0.96
C LYS A 74 -12.87 6.37 -0.21
N PHE A 75 -12.78 6.37 1.12
CA PHE A 75 -13.80 6.99 1.95
C PHE A 75 -13.14 7.67 3.15
N ASP A 76 -13.88 8.59 3.78
CA ASP A 76 -13.40 9.31 4.97
C ASP A 76 -13.73 8.48 6.20
N SER A 77 -12.72 7.87 6.80
CA SER A 77 -12.90 7.00 7.96
C SER A 77 -12.81 7.76 9.28
N GLY A 78 -12.29 8.99 9.25
CA GLY A 78 -12.08 9.77 10.46
C GLY A 78 -10.83 9.38 11.24
N THR A 79 -10.03 8.43 10.71
CA THR A 79 -8.87 7.91 11.44
C THR A 79 -7.59 8.72 11.22
N GLY A 80 -7.55 9.54 10.15
CA GLY A 80 -6.36 10.30 9.80
C GLY A 80 -5.41 9.58 8.86
N TRP A 81 -5.81 8.44 8.33
CA TRP A 81 -5.09 7.70 7.28
C TRP A 81 -5.99 7.50 6.08
N PRO A 82 -5.42 7.43 4.87
CA PRO A 82 -6.22 7.07 3.69
C PRO A 82 -6.91 5.72 3.90
N SER A 83 -8.19 5.65 3.60
CA SER A 83 -8.98 4.44 3.85
C SER A 83 -9.74 4.05 2.59
N PHE A 84 -9.79 2.73 2.32
CA PHE A 84 -10.39 2.20 1.10
C PHE A 84 -11.25 0.98 1.46
N THR A 85 -12.29 0.75 0.66
CA THR A 85 -13.18 -0.40 0.88
C THR A 85 -12.64 -1.66 0.20
N ALA A 86 -11.77 -1.50 -0.80
CA ALA A 86 -11.22 -2.63 -1.55
C ALA A 86 -10.02 -2.19 -2.35
N PRO A 87 -9.08 -3.10 -2.66
CA PRO A 87 -8.03 -2.79 -3.63
C PRO A 87 -8.58 -2.78 -5.05
N VAL A 88 -7.77 -2.30 -6.02
CA VAL A 88 -8.20 -2.23 -7.42
C VAL A 88 -8.48 -3.62 -8.00
N ALA A 89 -7.82 -4.65 -7.48
CA ALA A 89 -8.01 -6.03 -7.90
C ALA A 89 -7.60 -6.93 -6.75
N ALA A 90 -8.14 -8.14 -6.72
CA ALA A 90 -7.89 -9.08 -5.62
C ALA A 90 -6.41 -9.40 -5.44
N GLY A 91 -5.64 -9.39 -6.53
CA GLY A 91 -4.21 -9.70 -6.47
C GLY A 91 -3.30 -8.52 -6.27
N ALA A 92 -3.84 -7.31 -6.07
CA ALA A 92 -2.99 -6.12 -5.93
C ALA A 92 -2.24 -6.09 -4.61
N VAL A 93 -2.84 -6.61 -3.55
CA VAL A 93 -2.24 -6.60 -2.20
C VAL A 93 -2.21 -8.01 -1.64
N ALA A 94 -1.34 -8.22 -0.66
CA ALA A 94 -1.28 -9.46 0.12
C ALA A 94 -1.54 -9.11 1.58
N THR A 95 -2.09 -10.05 2.33
CA THR A 95 -2.38 -9.86 3.74
C THR A 95 -1.67 -10.91 4.58
N ASP A 96 -1.34 -10.55 5.82
CA ASP A 96 -0.69 -11.45 6.75
C ASP A 96 -1.07 -11.04 8.17
N THR A 97 -0.88 -11.93 9.12
CA THR A 97 -1.17 -11.63 10.51
C THR A 97 -0.02 -10.83 11.13
N ASP A 98 -0.37 -9.75 11.82
CA ASP A 98 0.58 -8.90 12.51
C ASP A 98 0.26 -8.93 14.00
N THR A 99 1.17 -9.49 14.80
CA THR A 99 0.98 -9.61 16.25
C THR A 99 1.81 -8.60 17.04
N SER A 100 2.41 -7.63 16.36
CA SER A 100 3.23 -6.61 17.03
C SER A 100 2.38 -5.75 17.97
N HIS A 101 3.04 -5.10 18.91
CA HIS A 101 2.42 -4.20 19.90
C HIS A 101 1.34 -4.88 20.75
N GLY A 102 1.44 -6.20 20.94
CA GLY A 102 0.47 -6.92 21.77
C GLY A 102 -0.92 -7.03 21.16
N MET A 103 -1.05 -6.73 19.86
CA MET A 103 -2.32 -6.78 19.16
C MET A 103 -2.28 -7.85 18.08
N MET A 104 -3.47 -8.29 17.67
CA MET A 104 -3.59 -9.19 16.51
C MET A 104 -4.31 -8.41 15.42
N ARG A 105 -3.60 -8.08 14.35
CA ARG A 105 -4.13 -7.30 13.24
C ARG A 105 -3.80 -7.98 11.94
N THR A 106 -4.48 -7.56 10.86
CA THR A 106 -4.17 -8.04 9.52
C THR A 106 -3.35 -6.98 8.78
N GLU A 107 -2.11 -7.31 8.48
CA GLU A 107 -1.21 -6.44 7.75
C GLU A 107 -1.54 -6.49 6.25
N VAL A 108 -1.43 -5.34 5.57
CA VAL A 108 -1.61 -5.24 4.12
C VAL A 108 -0.29 -4.83 3.49
N CYS A 109 0.16 -5.60 2.51
CA CYS A 109 1.42 -5.35 1.81
C CYS A 109 1.18 -5.30 0.31
N CYS A 110 2.07 -4.60 -0.40
CA CYS A 110 2.08 -4.62 -1.85
C CYS A 110 2.48 -6.02 -2.32
N ARG A 111 1.66 -6.64 -3.17
CA ARG A 111 1.96 -7.99 -3.62
C ARG A 111 3.23 -8.06 -4.45
N ARG A 112 3.55 -7.00 -5.20
CA ARG A 112 4.71 -7.02 -6.09
C ARG A 112 6.03 -6.83 -5.37
N CYS A 113 6.13 -5.89 -4.43
CA CYS A 113 7.40 -5.59 -3.78
C CYS A 113 7.46 -5.98 -2.32
N GLY A 114 6.33 -6.40 -1.74
CA GLY A 114 6.26 -6.77 -0.33
C GLY A 114 6.27 -5.60 0.62
N GLY A 115 6.21 -4.36 0.13
CA GLY A 115 6.24 -3.19 0.97
C GLY A 115 5.03 -3.11 1.90
N HIS A 116 5.26 -2.70 3.14
CA HIS A 116 4.20 -2.55 4.12
C HIS A 116 3.32 -1.36 3.76
N LEU A 117 2.02 -1.58 3.64
CA LEU A 117 1.08 -0.51 3.27
C LEU A 117 0.28 -0.04 4.48
N GLY A 118 -0.21 -0.94 5.29
CA GLY A 118 -1.05 -0.62 6.42
C GLY A 118 -1.71 -1.85 6.98
N HIS A 119 -2.97 -1.70 7.43
CA HIS A 119 -3.71 -2.80 8.05
C HIS A 119 -5.15 -2.84 7.54
N LEU A 120 -5.75 -4.02 7.61
CA LEU A 120 -7.15 -4.25 7.21
C LEU A 120 -7.99 -4.48 8.45
N PHE A 121 -9.10 -3.75 8.55
CA PHE A 121 -10.07 -3.87 9.62
C PHE A 121 -11.43 -4.23 9.04
N ASP A 122 -12.33 -4.70 9.90
CA ASP A 122 -13.66 -5.14 9.48
C ASP A 122 -14.78 -4.17 9.89
N ASP A 123 -14.42 -2.95 10.21
CA ASP A 123 -15.36 -1.91 10.63
C ASP A 123 -15.61 -0.87 9.56
N GLY A 124 -15.47 -1.25 8.29
CA GLY A 124 -15.70 -0.38 7.17
C GLY A 124 -17.15 -0.34 6.72
N PRO A 125 -17.42 0.49 5.69
CA PRO A 125 -18.80 0.64 5.21
C PRO A 125 -19.26 -0.54 4.36
N ALA A 126 -20.60 -0.66 4.25
CA ALA A 126 -21.16 -1.63 3.32
C ALA A 126 -20.77 -1.26 1.89
N PRO A 127 -20.75 -2.23 0.95
CA PRO A 127 -21.15 -3.62 1.12
C PRO A 127 -20.06 -4.55 1.64
N THR A 128 -18.77 -4.16 1.58
CA THR A 128 -17.71 -5.09 1.93
C THR A 128 -17.48 -5.19 3.44
N GLY A 129 -17.75 -4.11 4.18
CA GLY A 129 -17.40 -4.07 5.59
C GLY A 129 -15.90 -3.92 5.85
N ALA A 130 -15.10 -3.80 4.81
CA ALA A 130 -13.66 -3.75 4.94
C ALA A 130 -13.17 -2.31 5.04
N ARG A 131 -12.16 -2.09 5.87
CA ARG A 131 -11.46 -0.81 5.94
C ARG A 131 -9.96 -1.08 5.78
N TYR A 132 -9.46 -0.81 4.59
CA TYR A 132 -8.03 -0.86 4.31
C TYR A 132 -7.44 0.48 4.73
N CYS A 133 -6.78 0.51 5.89
CA CYS A 133 -6.21 1.72 6.48
C CYS A 133 -4.74 1.78 6.06
N ILE A 134 -4.42 2.70 5.15
CA ILE A 134 -3.14 2.67 4.44
C ILE A 134 -2.37 3.95 4.73
N ASN A 135 -1.05 3.84 4.87
CA ASN A 135 -0.18 5.00 5.09
C ASN A 135 -0.05 5.82 3.81
N SER A 136 -0.16 7.15 3.92
CA SER A 136 0.09 8.03 2.76
C SER A 136 1.50 7.81 2.21
N ALA A 137 2.47 7.59 3.08
CA ALA A 137 3.86 7.39 2.67
C ALA A 137 4.06 6.14 1.84
N SER A 138 3.13 5.18 1.90
CA SER A 138 3.19 3.96 1.10
C SER A 138 2.62 4.16 -0.30
N LEU A 139 1.97 5.29 -0.55
CA LEU A 139 1.20 5.52 -1.76
C LEU A 139 1.72 6.71 -2.54
N ARG A 140 1.47 6.66 -3.85
CA ARG A 140 1.68 7.79 -4.74
C ARG A 140 0.41 7.97 -5.55
N ALA A 141 -0.20 9.15 -5.47
CA ALA A 141 -1.41 9.43 -6.23
C ALA A 141 -1.03 9.79 -7.65
N ALA A 142 -1.79 9.26 -8.61
CA ALA A 142 -1.58 9.53 -10.03
C ALA A 142 -2.94 9.75 -10.67
N LYS A 143 -2.95 10.46 -11.79
CA LYS A 143 -4.20 10.67 -12.51
C LYS A 143 -4.74 9.33 -13.02
N PRO A 144 -6.05 9.11 -12.96
CA PRO A 144 -6.65 7.90 -13.52
C PRO A 144 -6.43 7.88 -15.04
N LYS A 145 -6.37 6.69 -15.57
CA LYS A 145 -6.25 6.53 -17.03
C LYS A 145 -7.59 6.57 -17.69
#